data_053c257a26a9d8b62638ae23ec67ba19
#
_entry.id   053c257a26a9d8b62638ae23ec67ba19
#
_cell.length_a   1.000
_cell.length_b   1.000
_cell.length_c   1.000
_cell.angle_alpha   90.00
_cell.angle_beta   90.00
_cell.angle_gamma   90.00
#
_symmetry.space_group_name_H-M   'P 1'
#
loop_
_entity.id
_entity.type
_entity.pdbx_description
1 polymer ?
#
loop_
_entity_poly.entity_id
_entity_poly.type
_entity_poly.pdbx_seq_one_letter_code
_entity_poly.pdbx_strand_id
1 'polypeptide(L)'
;MKITEFLSNFIKHPGCVGAIAPSTENLAVQMVAPVDLKNVRTLVEYGPGTGVFTKYISDRIDHEKTMFFSLEIDDKMFEVSTEACPDVEIIKDSASNVCDQLKKHGKNYADAIISGLPFAIFPYKLQDEITF
;
A
#
# COMPACT_ATOMS: atom_id res chain seq x y z
N MET A 1 14.98 -15.07 -3.34
CA MET A 1 13.70 -14.62 -3.96
C MET A 1 13.72 -13.12 -4.15
N LYS A 2 13.40 -12.65 -5.32
CA LYS A 2 13.30 -11.21 -5.57
C LYS A 2 12.02 -10.67 -4.94
N ILE A 3 12.04 -9.40 -4.52
CA ILE A 3 10.87 -8.74 -3.94
C ILE A 3 9.67 -8.82 -4.87
N THR A 4 9.88 -8.62 -6.18
CA THR A 4 8.79 -8.68 -7.17
C THR A 4 8.15 -10.06 -7.24
N GLU A 5 8.94 -11.12 -7.15
CA GLU A 5 8.40 -12.49 -7.13
C GLU A 5 7.61 -12.76 -5.86
N PHE A 6 8.13 -12.32 -4.72
CA PHE A 6 7.44 -12.47 -3.45
C PHE A 6 6.08 -11.75 -3.46
N LEU A 7 6.07 -10.50 -3.88
CA LEU A 7 4.83 -9.71 -3.92
C LEU A 7 3.83 -10.28 -4.91
N SER A 8 4.30 -10.77 -6.06
CA SER A 8 3.45 -11.41 -7.06
C SER A 8 2.80 -12.67 -6.48
N ASN A 9 3.57 -13.52 -5.81
CA ASN A 9 3.04 -14.73 -5.19
C ASN A 9 2.08 -14.39 -4.05
N PHE A 10 2.37 -13.35 -3.28
CA PHE A 10 1.52 -12.89 -2.20
C PHE A 10 0.15 -12.47 -2.73
N ILE A 11 0.12 -11.73 -3.82
CA ILE A 11 -1.13 -11.26 -4.43
C ILE A 11 -1.93 -12.42 -5.02
N LYS A 12 -1.25 -13.35 -5.70
CA LYS A 12 -1.91 -14.48 -6.39
C LYS A 12 -2.38 -15.56 -5.43
N HIS A 13 -1.63 -15.79 -4.36
CA HIS A 13 -1.87 -16.90 -3.43
C HIS A 13 -1.72 -16.43 -1.98
N PRO A 14 -2.59 -15.51 -1.52
CA PRO A 14 -2.44 -14.96 -0.18
C PRO A 14 -2.50 -16.02 0.94
N GLY A 15 -3.26 -17.09 0.72
CA GLY A 15 -3.34 -18.17 1.70
C GLY A 15 -2.06 -18.96 1.88
N CYS A 16 -1.19 -18.96 0.86
CA CYS A 16 0.08 -19.69 0.89
C CYS A 16 1.18 -18.89 1.60
N VAL A 17 0.97 -17.61 1.84
CA VAL A 17 1.99 -16.72 2.39
C VAL A 17 2.07 -16.83 3.91
N GLY A 18 1.08 -17.42 4.57
CA GLY A 18 1.08 -17.58 6.02
C GLY A 18 2.36 -18.25 6.55
N ALA A 19 2.93 -19.18 5.78
CA ALA A 19 4.15 -19.89 6.17
C ALA A 19 5.41 -19.01 6.12
N ILE A 20 5.35 -17.87 5.43
CA ILE A 20 6.48 -16.94 5.28
C ILE A 20 6.18 -15.58 5.89
N ALA A 21 5.26 -15.52 6.84
CA ALA A 21 4.88 -14.29 7.53
C ALA A 21 6.07 -13.50 8.11
N PRO A 22 7.10 -14.14 8.73
CA PRO A 22 8.29 -13.41 9.18
C PRO A 22 9.00 -12.66 8.08
N SER A 23 9.10 -13.25 6.88
CA SER A 23 9.70 -12.59 5.71
C SER A 23 8.85 -11.42 5.24
N THR A 24 7.53 -11.55 5.32
CA THR A 24 6.58 -10.48 4.99
C THR A 24 6.78 -9.29 5.93
N GLU A 25 6.91 -9.56 7.22
CA GLU A 25 7.13 -8.51 8.21
C GLU A 25 8.48 -7.82 7.97
N ASN A 26 9.54 -8.58 7.68
CA ASN A 26 10.85 -8.03 7.34
C ASN A 26 10.79 -7.14 6.10
N LEU A 27 10.02 -7.54 5.10
CA LEU A 27 9.83 -6.72 3.89
C LEU A 27 9.13 -5.41 4.24
N ALA A 28 8.11 -5.44 5.09
CA ALA A 28 7.42 -4.24 5.53
C ALA A 28 8.40 -3.27 6.21
N VAL A 29 9.21 -3.77 7.12
CA VAL A 29 10.24 -2.98 7.80
C VAL A 29 11.15 -2.29 6.78
N GLN A 30 11.66 -3.04 5.80
CA GLN A 30 12.58 -2.51 4.80
C GLN A 30 11.93 -1.49 3.87
N MET A 31 10.70 -1.76 3.44
CA MET A 31 9.99 -0.88 2.51
C MET A 31 9.61 0.44 3.15
N VAL A 32 9.32 0.44 4.44
CA VAL A 32 8.87 1.63 5.16
C VAL A 32 10.02 2.35 5.87
N ALA A 33 11.18 1.72 5.98
CA ALA A 33 12.34 2.28 6.71
C ALA A 33 12.70 3.72 6.32
N PRO A 34 12.64 4.12 5.03
CA PRO A 34 12.96 5.50 4.66
C PRO A 34 11.96 6.54 5.15
N VAL A 35 10.78 6.12 5.60
CA VAL A 35 9.71 7.03 6.01
C VAL A 35 9.70 7.18 7.52
N ASP A 36 9.68 8.43 7.98
CA ASP A 36 9.51 8.73 9.39
C ASP A 36 8.02 8.65 9.76
N LEU A 37 7.57 7.46 10.15
CA LEU A 37 6.16 7.20 10.42
C LEU A 37 5.61 7.99 11.60
N LYS A 38 6.46 8.46 12.49
CA LYS A 38 6.01 9.26 13.65
C LYS A 38 5.66 10.69 13.27
N ASN A 39 6.30 11.22 12.21
CA ASN A 39 6.19 12.63 11.86
C ASN A 39 5.62 12.88 10.48
N VAL A 40 5.45 11.85 9.64
CA VAL A 40 4.86 12.01 8.31
C VAL A 40 3.43 12.54 8.44
N ARG A 41 3.09 13.51 7.59
CA ARG A 41 1.76 14.16 7.64
C ARG A 41 0.78 13.55 6.66
N THR A 42 1.21 13.28 5.44
CA THR A 42 0.35 12.74 4.38
C THR A 42 1.08 11.58 3.73
N LEU A 43 0.53 10.40 3.90
CA LEU A 43 1.10 9.15 3.44
C LEU A 43 0.09 8.42 2.57
N VAL A 44 0.53 7.97 1.41
CA VAL A 44 -0.32 7.18 0.50
C VAL A 44 0.35 5.84 0.24
N GLU A 45 -0.45 4.80 0.21
CA GLU A 45 -0.01 3.46 -0.16
C GLU A 45 -0.67 3.04 -1.46
N TYR A 46 0.10 2.47 -2.37
CA TYR A 46 -0.41 1.84 -3.58
C TYR A 46 -0.45 0.34 -3.41
N GLY A 47 -1.62 -0.26 -3.64
CA GLY A 47 -1.77 -1.70 -3.67
C GLY A 47 -1.59 -2.37 -2.32
N PRO A 48 -2.49 -2.12 -1.35
CA PRO A 48 -2.39 -2.76 -0.04
C PRO A 48 -2.47 -4.28 -0.07
N GLY A 49 -3.03 -4.85 -1.14
CA GLY A 49 -3.14 -6.31 -1.26
C GLY A 49 -3.91 -6.91 -0.11
N THR A 50 -3.27 -7.80 0.65
CA THR A 50 -3.90 -8.42 1.82
C THR A 50 -3.85 -7.54 3.08
N GLY A 51 -3.20 -6.37 2.99
CA GLY A 51 -3.17 -5.41 4.08
C GLY A 51 -2.03 -5.57 5.08
N VAL A 52 -1.06 -6.43 4.80
CA VAL A 52 0.06 -6.67 5.73
C VAL A 52 0.91 -5.41 5.94
N PHE A 53 1.31 -4.76 4.85
CA PHE A 53 2.09 -3.52 4.93
C PHE A 53 1.24 -2.38 5.47
N THR A 54 -0.03 -2.34 5.07
CA THR A 54 -1.01 -1.37 5.54
C THR A 54 -1.14 -1.41 7.06
N LYS A 55 -1.29 -2.61 7.60
CA LYS A 55 -1.40 -2.82 9.04
C LYS A 55 -0.12 -2.42 9.76
N TYR A 56 1.04 -2.78 9.21
CA TYR A 56 2.34 -2.40 9.76
C TYR A 56 2.43 -0.87 9.91
N ILE A 57 2.04 -0.14 8.88
CA ILE A 57 2.06 1.32 8.87
C ILE A 57 1.04 1.86 9.89
N SER A 58 -0.18 1.35 9.84
CA SER A 58 -1.27 1.80 10.70
C SER A 58 -0.94 1.68 12.19
N ASP A 59 -0.24 0.61 12.57
CA ASP A 59 0.14 0.38 13.96
C ASP A 59 1.22 1.35 14.44
N ARG A 60 1.89 2.06 13.54
CA ARG A 60 3.05 2.89 13.86
C ARG A 60 2.86 4.38 13.64
N ILE A 61 1.82 4.79 12.91
CA ILE A 61 1.52 6.21 12.69
C ILE A 61 0.65 6.75 13.82
N ASP A 62 0.68 8.07 14.00
CA ASP A 62 -0.27 8.78 14.86
C ASP A 62 -1.45 9.20 13.97
N HIS A 63 -2.57 8.52 14.12
CA HIS A 63 -3.76 8.75 13.28
C HIS A 63 -4.35 10.14 13.42
N GLU A 64 -4.03 10.86 14.49
CA GLU A 64 -4.46 12.24 14.65
C GLU A 64 -3.61 13.22 13.84
N LYS A 65 -2.35 12.87 13.61
CA LYS A 65 -1.39 13.73 12.89
C LYS A 65 -1.20 13.34 11.45
N THR A 66 -1.30 12.06 11.16
CA THR A 66 -1.01 11.51 9.84
C THR A 66 -2.29 11.17 9.10
N MET A 67 -2.45 11.76 7.92
CA MET A 67 -3.46 11.30 6.97
C MET A 67 -2.86 10.15 6.18
N PHE A 68 -3.49 9.00 6.25
CA PHE A 68 -3.03 7.80 5.55
C PHE A 68 -4.20 7.14 4.83
N PHE A 69 -4.05 6.96 3.53
CA PHE A 69 -5.00 6.18 2.76
C PHE A 69 -4.26 5.31 1.75
N SER A 70 -4.94 4.25 1.30
CA SER A 70 -4.41 3.31 0.32
C SER A 70 -5.32 3.26 -0.90
N LEU A 71 -4.74 3.05 -2.06
CA LEU A 71 -5.47 2.88 -3.32
C LEU A 71 -5.33 1.45 -3.81
N GLU A 72 -6.45 0.77 -3.99
CA GLU A 72 -6.49 -0.61 -4.48
C GLU A 72 -7.47 -0.73 -5.64
N ILE A 73 -6.98 -1.22 -6.77
CA ILE A 73 -7.78 -1.34 -7.99
C ILE A 73 -8.49 -2.71 -8.10
N ASP A 74 -7.96 -3.73 -7.45
CA ASP A 74 -8.53 -5.08 -7.52
C ASP A 74 -9.68 -5.24 -6.53
N ASP A 75 -10.84 -5.70 -7.03
CA ASP A 75 -12.04 -5.85 -6.21
C ASP A 75 -11.83 -6.74 -5.00
N LYS A 76 -11.20 -7.89 -5.22
CA LYS A 76 -11.00 -8.86 -4.15
C LYS A 76 -10.01 -8.37 -3.11
N MET A 77 -8.89 -7.80 -3.57
CA MET A 77 -7.89 -7.26 -2.65
C MET A 77 -8.42 -6.07 -1.88
N PHE A 78 -9.28 -5.27 -2.51
CA PHE A 78 -9.97 -4.18 -1.82
C PHE A 78 -10.81 -4.71 -0.65
N GLU A 79 -11.60 -5.77 -0.87
CA GLU A 79 -12.38 -6.39 0.21
C GLU A 79 -11.48 -6.93 1.30
N VAL A 80 -10.46 -7.68 0.94
CA VAL A 80 -9.55 -8.33 1.89
C VAL A 80 -8.84 -7.29 2.74
N SER A 81 -8.27 -6.27 2.12
CA SER A 81 -7.52 -5.25 2.85
C SER A 81 -8.43 -4.37 3.72
N THR A 82 -9.64 -4.08 3.26
CA THR A 82 -10.62 -3.32 4.04
C THR A 82 -11.00 -4.06 5.32
N GLU A 83 -11.22 -5.37 5.23
CA GLU A 83 -11.52 -6.19 6.41
C GLU A 83 -10.32 -6.30 7.35
N ALA A 84 -9.12 -6.45 6.79
CA ALA A 84 -7.91 -6.62 7.59
C ALA A 84 -7.48 -5.33 8.30
N CYS A 85 -7.81 -4.17 7.74
CA CYS A 85 -7.34 -2.87 8.23
C CYS A 85 -8.51 -1.90 8.40
N PRO A 86 -9.39 -2.14 9.38
CA PRO A 86 -10.59 -1.31 9.57
C PRO A 86 -10.26 0.14 9.97
N ASP A 87 -9.06 0.39 10.49
CA ASP A 87 -8.64 1.73 10.92
C ASP A 87 -8.02 2.56 9.80
N VAL A 88 -7.91 2.00 8.59
CA VAL A 88 -7.29 2.67 7.44
C VAL A 88 -8.34 2.88 6.36
N GLU A 89 -8.32 4.05 5.76
CA GLU A 89 -9.14 4.33 4.58
C GLU A 89 -8.51 3.67 3.36
N ILE A 90 -9.19 2.67 2.82
CA ILE A 90 -8.76 2.01 1.59
C ILE A 90 -9.77 2.39 0.51
N ILE A 91 -9.28 2.95 -0.57
CA ILE A 91 -10.09 3.52 -1.64
C ILE A 91 -9.93 2.63 -2.87
N LYS A 92 -11.06 2.24 -3.46
CA LYS A 92 -11.03 1.47 -4.68
C LYS A 92 -10.82 2.40 -5.86
N ASP A 93 -9.57 2.57 -6.25
CA ASP A 93 -9.19 3.46 -7.34
C ASP A 93 -7.80 3.07 -7.84
N SER A 94 -7.45 3.57 -9.01
CA SER A 94 -6.13 3.40 -9.58
C SER A 94 -5.13 4.36 -8.90
N ALA A 95 -3.89 3.90 -8.74
CA ALA A 95 -2.80 4.76 -8.27
C ALA A 95 -2.59 5.98 -9.20
N SER A 96 -2.98 5.88 -10.47
CA SER A 96 -2.91 7.00 -11.40
C SER A 96 -3.79 8.18 -10.99
N ASN A 97 -4.79 7.94 -10.15
CA ASN A 97 -5.72 8.97 -9.67
C ASN A 97 -5.33 9.55 -8.30
N VAL A 98 -4.10 9.33 -7.87
CA VAL A 98 -3.64 9.78 -6.54
C VAL A 98 -3.81 11.29 -6.34
N CYS A 99 -3.56 12.09 -7.36
CA CYS A 99 -3.70 13.54 -7.25
C CYS A 99 -5.14 13.96 -6.96
N ASP A 100 -6.11 13.31 -7.62
CA ASP A 100 -7.52 13.58 -7.39
C ASP A 100 -7.93 13.16 -5.97
N GLN A 101 -7.43 12.03 -5.50
CA GLN A 101 -7.72 11.57 -4.15
C GLN A 101 -7.11 12.48 -3.09
N LEU A 102 -5.89 12.96 -3.32
CA LEU A 102 -5.26 13.94 -2.42
C LEU A 102 -6.10 15.21 -2.32
N LYS A 103 -6.58 15.71 -3.45
CA LYS A 103 -7.43 16.91 -3.47
C LYS A 103 -8.73 16.70 -2.71
N LYS A 104 -9.36 15.54 -2.84
CA LYS A 104 -10.55 15.19 -2.08
C LYS A 104 -10.31 15.18 -0.58
N HIS A 105 -9.08 14.94 -0.16
CA HIS A 105 -8.67 14.95 1.25
C HIS A 105 -8.10 16.29 1.68
N GLY A 106 -8.20 17.31 0.85
CA GLY A 106 -7.72 18.65 1.17
C GLY A 106 -6.20 18.80 1.12
N LYS A 107 -5.52 17.95 0.36
CA LYS A 107 -4.07 17.94 0.25
C LYS A 107 -3.63 18.22 -1.19
N ASN A 108 -2.49 18.90 -1.32
CA ASN A 108 -1.89 19.19 -2.62
C ASN A 108 -0.78 18.21 -2.99
N TYR A 109 -0.22 17.50 -2.00
CA TYR A 109 0.87 16.57 -2.20
C TYR A 109 0.89 15.53 -1.09
N ALA A 110 1.60 14.44 -1.30
CA ALA A 110 1.91 13.46 -0.28
C ALA A 110 3.37 13.64 0.15
N ASP A 111 3.63 13.50 1.45
CA ASP A 111 5.01 13.54 1.96
C ASP A 111 5.78 12.29 1.58
N ALA A 112 5.07 11.17 1.48
CA ALA A 112 5.66 9.90 1.07
C ALA A 112 4.60 9.03 0.41
N ILE A 113 5.05 8.21 -0.53
CA ILE A 113 4.22 7.20 -1.19
C ILE A 113 4.94 5.87 -1.05
N ILE A 114 4.23 4.88 -0.53
CA ILE A 114 4.73 3.52 -0.39
C ILE A 114 4.00 2.67 -1.41
N SER A 115 4.75 1.97 -2.24
CA SER A 115 4.17 1.09 -3.23
C SER A 115 4.54 -0.36 -2.94
N GLY A 116 3.55 -1.16 -2.62
CA GLY A 116 3.66 -2.60 -2.58
C GLY A 116 3.36 -3.24 -3.91
N LEU A 117 3.09 -2.43 -4.94
CA LEU A 117 2.72 -2.93 -6.25
C LEU A 117 3.91 -3.61 -6.93
N PRO A 118 3.78 -4.88 -7.34
CA PRO A 118 4.82 -5.54 -8.13
C PRO A 118 4.68 -5.10 -9.58
N PHE A 119 5.35 -4.02 -9.96
CA PHE A 119 5.24 -3.44 -11.30
C PHE A 119 5.43 -4.46 -12.42
N ALA A 120 6.19 -5.51 -12.17
CA ALA A 120 6.47 -6.53 -13.16
C ALA A 120 5.22 -7.32 -13.62
N ILE A 121 4.14 -7.31 -12.83
CA ILE A 121 2.91 -8.03 -13.17
C ILE A 121 1.86 -7.14 -13.85
N PHE A 122 2.12 -5.82 -13.95
CA PHE A 122 1.18 -4.92 -14.61
C PHE A 122 1.48 -4.77 -16.09
N PRO A 123 0.45 -4.53 -16.93
CA PRO A 123 0.68 -4.13 -18.31
C PRO A 123 1.53 -2.86 -18.37
N TYR A 124 2.38 -2.76 -19.37
CA TYR A 124 3.27 -1.62 -19.55
C TYR A 124 2.53 -0.27 -19.47
N LYS A 125 1.39 -0.20 -20.11
CA LYS A 125 0.58 1.02 -20.12
C LYS A 125 0.14 1.45 -18.72
N LEU A 126 -0.21 0.50 -17.87
CA LEU A 126 -0.61 0.80 -16.50
C LEU A 126 0.58 1.28 -15.67
N GLN A 127 1.77 0.72 -15.92
CA GLN A 127 2.98 1.17 -15.25
C GLN A 127 3.28 2.64 -15.56
N ASP A 128 3.09 3.04 -16.82
CA ASP A 128 3.28 4.43 -17.23
C ASP A 128 2.30 5.37 -16.54
N GLU A 129 1.06 4.94 -16.34
CA GLU A 129 0.05 5.73 -15.66
C GLU A 129 0.35 5.93 -14.17
N ILE A 130 1.02 4.97 -13.54
CA ILE A 130 1.34 5.01 -12.11
C ILE A 130 2.61 5.82 -11.86
N THR A 131 3.51 5.89 -12.81
CA THR A 131 4.79 6.59 -12.66
C THR A 131 4.60 8.09 -12.84
N PHE A 132 5.17 8.85 -11.93
CA PHE A 132 5.13 10.32 -11.96
C PHE A 132 6.21 10.91 -12.82
#